data_e8adf3f2a800dfcfeeaf9a16db4001b4
#
_entry.id   e8adf3f2a800dfcfeeaf9a16db4001b4
#
_cell.length_a   1.000
_cell.length_b   1.000
_cell.length_c   1.000
_cell.angle_alpha   90.00
_cell.angle_beta   90.00
_cell.angle_gamma   90.00
#
_symmetry.space_group_name_H-M   'P 1'
#
loop_
_entity.id
_entity.type
_entity.pdbx_description
1 polymer ?
#
loop_
_entity_poly.entity_id
_entity_poly.type
_entity_poly.pdbx_seq_one_letter_code
_entity_poly.pdbx_strand_id
1 'polypeptide(L)'
;MKIIVVGGGKVGTALCRSLVAENHDVILIEQDEAVVNHITKRYYIIGIVGNGANFKILEQADVANCDIFVALTEQDEVNMVSAVLAKKMGAKETIVRVRNPEYSNSYFKEKNILGFSLVVNPELLAARYIANSIDFPNALSVEHFAGGRVAFMEFKIKEESPLCQMTLSQFRKKYGNIMICAIERQGQLTIPDGDFTLQAFDKIFMTGNRVEIVDFHKSIRPQVVKSLLLIGAGKISYYLLNILENSKRKIDLKVIEIDQKRAEWFSQEFPDLYVIQGDGTSKDILMEERAGNFDAVATLTGVDEENIIASMFLNSVGVQKNMTKVNRTSLLEIIDRQDFSSIVTPKGIAVDTIMHFIRGRYNARYSNLEALHHVANGQIETLQFQIREENKMTGKPLAQLKLKKGVLIAAIIRNGKAIFPTGDDHLLIGDRIIVTTLISNITKIYDLLEG
;
A
#
# COMPACT_ATOMS: atom_id res chain seq x y z
N MET A 1 14.99 17.13 4.89
CA MET A 1 14.58 17.76 3.61
C MET A 1 13.55 18.83 3.90
N LYS A 2 13.54 19.90 3.10
CA LYS A 2 12.47 20.90 3.15
C LYS A 2 11.30 20.46 2.26
N ILE A 3 10.15 20.23 2.88
CA ILE A 3 8.95 19.70 2.17
C ILE A 3 7.79 20.67 2.39
N ILE A 4 7.15 21.08 1.30
CA ILE A 4 5.98 21.95 1.35
C ILE A 4 4.74 21.11 1.02
N VAL A 5 3.75 21.14 1.90
CA VAL A 5 2.48 20.43 1.76
C VAL A 5 1.37 21.45 1.56
N VAL A 6 0.62 21.36 0.47
CA VAL A 6 -0.56 22.16 0.19
C VAL A 6 -1.81 21.33 0.43
N GLY A 7 -2.66 21.82 1.35
CA GLY A 7 -3.89 21.16 1.78
C GLY A 7 -3.73 20.47 3.15
N GLY A 8 -4.41 21.01 4.15
CA GLY A 8 -4.48 20.51 5.54
C GLY A 8 -5.61 19.50 5.79
N GLY A 9 -6.20 18.94 4.74
CA GLY A 9 -7.22 17.89 4.86
C GLY A 9 -6.68 16.60 5.47
N LYS A 10 -7.51 15.54 5.52
CA LYS A 10 -7.16 14.28 6.21
C LYS A 10 -5.88 13.60 5.70
N VAL A 11 -5.59 13.67 4.38
CA VAL A 11 -4.34 13.12 3.80
C VAL A 11 -3.15 14.00 4.15
N GLY A 12 -3.28 15.33 3.97
CA GLY A 12 -2.20 16.29 4.27
C GLY A 12 -1.81 16.28 5.74
N THR A 13 -2.79 16.25 6.66
CA THR A 13 -2.53 16.13 8.11
C THR A 13 -1.79 14.83 8.45
N ALA A 14 -2.21 13.70 7.87
CA ALA A 14 -1.53 12.42 8.10
C ALA A 14 -0.12 12.43 7.52
N LEU A 15 0.08 13.04 6.34
CA LEU A 15 1.40 13.19 5.73
C LEU A 15 2.31 14.08 6.58
N CYS A 16 1.83 15.26 7.04
CA CYS A 16 2.60 16.13 7.93
C CYS A 16 3.08 15.40 9.18
N ARG A 17 2.20 14.60 9.81
CA ARG A 17 2.57 13.77 10.97
C ARG A 17 3.72 12.81 10.65
N SER A 18 3.63 12.09 9.52
CA SER A 18 4.66 11.12 9.11
C SER A 18 5.99 11.80 8.78
N LEU A 19 5.94 12.95 8.09
CA LEU A 19 7.14 13.73 7.73
C LEU A 19 7.88 14.26 8.96
N VAL A 20 7.15 14.77 9.94
CA VAL A 20 7.73 15.26 11.20
C VAL A 20 8.35 14.12 12.00
N ALA A 21 7.69 12.95 12.05
CA ALA A 21 8.24 11.76 12.72
C ALA A 21 9.57 11.30 12.10
N GLU A 22 9.81 11.62 10.82
CA GLU A 22 11.08 11.34 10.12
C GLU A 22 12.04 12.54 10.08
N ASN A 23 11.81 13.56 10.91
CA ASN A 23 12.67 14.75 11.05
C ASN A 23 12.84 15.54 9.74
N HIS A 24 11.76 15.69 8.96
CA HIS A 24 11.75 16.59 7.82
C HIS A 24 11.28 18.00 8.21
N ASP A 25 11.80 19.02 7.53
CA ASP A 25 11.35 20.41 7.68
C ASP A 25 10.07 20.62 6.87
N VAL A 26 8.95 20.77 7.54
CA VAL A 26 7.62 20.79 6.91
C VAL A 26 7.01 22.18 6.96
N ILE A 27 6.55 22.67 5.81
CA ILE A 27 5.71 23.87 5.70
C ILE A 27 4.33 23.45 5.18
N LEU A 28 3.28 23.84 5.89
CA LEU A 28 1.89 23.61 5.47
C LEU A 28 1.33 24.90 4.87
N ILE A 29 0.72 24.80 3.68
CA ILE A 29 -0.12 25.84 3.08
C ILE A 29 -1.55 25.34 3.09
N GLU A 30 -2.46 26.09 3.73
CA GLU A 30 -3.88 25.78 3.82
C GLU A 30 -4.70 27.06 3.86
N GLN A 31 -5.89 27.07 3.27
CA GLN A 31 -6.74 28.26 3.21
C GLN A 31 -7.51 28.51 4.52
N ASP A 32 -7.84 27.46 5.23
CA ASP A 32 -8.54 27.53 6.51
C ASP A 32 -7.55 27.78 7.65
N GLU A 33 -7.64 28.96 8.23
CA GLU A 33 -6.77 29.38 9.35
C GLU A 33 -6.94 28.49 10.58
N ALA A 34 -8.14 27.98 10.86
CA ALA A 34 -8.37 27.10 12.00
C ALA A 34 -7.65 25.76 11.80
N VAL A 35 -7.66 25.23 10.57
CA VAL A 35 -6.92 24.03 10.20
C VAL A 35 -5.41 24.24 10.30
N VAL A 36 -4.89 25.37 9.80
CA VAL A 36 -3.46 25.74 9.95
C VAL A 36 -3.08 25.75 11.42
N ASN A 37 -3.82 26.50 12.25
CA ASN A 37 -3.55 26.64 13.67
C ASN A 37 -3.59 25.29 14.42
N HIS A 38 -4.53 24.41 14.06
CA HIS A 38 -4.65 23.09 14.67
C HIS A 38 -3.44 22.20 14.34
N ILE A 39 -3.04 22.14 13.07
CA ILE A 39 -1.97 21.26 12.60
C ILE A 39 -0.60 21.76 13.07
N THR A 40 -0.34 23.06 12.95
CA THR A 40 0.95 23.65 13.33
C THR A 40 1.24 23.54 14.82
N LYS A 41 0.23 23.77 15.68
CA LYS A 41 0.38 23.58 17.13
C LYS A 41 0.60 22.11 17.52
N ARG A 42 -0.04 21.18 16.79
CA ARG A 42 0.05 19.75 17.10
C ARG A 42 1.37 19.13 16.69
N TYR A 43 1.94 19.56 15.56
CA TYR A 43 3.13 18.93 14.97
C TYR A 43 4.36 19.84 14.96
N TYR A 44 4.25 21.07 15.51
CA TYR A 44 5.35 22.06 15.58
C TYR A 44 5.96 22.36 14.22
N ILE A 45 5.12 22.55 13.18
CA ILE A 45 5.53 22.90 11.82
C ILE A 45 5.17 24.33 11.47
N ILE A 46 5.76 24.87 10.41
CA ILE A 46 5.42 26.20 9.90
C ILE A 46 4.12 26.12 9.11
N GLY A 47 3.18 27.04 9.35
CA GLY A 47 1.93 27.16 8.62
C GLY A 47 1.80 28.49 7.92
N ILE A 48 1.27 28.46 6.70
CA ILE A 48 0.95 29.65 5.91
C ILE A 48 -0.52 29.55 5.49
N VAL A 49 -1.30 30.58 5.85
CA VAL A 49 -2.71 30.67 5.46
C VAL A 49 -2.81 31.23 4.05
N GLY A 50 -3.35 30.46 3.11
CA GLY A 50 -3.51 30.93 1.75
C GLY A 50 -3.78 29.83 0.71
N ASN A 51 -4.00 30.27 -0.53
CA ASN A 51 -4.21 29.39 -1.66
C ASN A 51 -2.86 28.93 -2.24
N GLY A 52 -2.65 27.62 -2.30
CA GLY A 52 -1.43 27.00 -2.84
C GLY A 52 -1.18 27.25 -4.34
N ALA A 53 -2.18 27.73 -5.08
CA ALA A 53 -2.02 28.16 -6.47
C ALA A 53 -1.68 29.67 -6.60
N ASN A 54 -1.48 30.38 -5.49
CA ASN A 54 -1.11 31.78 -5.49
C ASN A 54 0.41 31.95 -5.42
N PHE A 55 0.98 32.67 -6.42
CA PHE A 55 2.42 32.88 -6.54
C PHE A 55 3.06 33.50 -5.28
N LYS A 56 2.40 34.53 -4.69
CA LYS A 56 2.93 35.20 -3.47
C LYS A 56 2.97 34.25 -2.26
N ILE A 57 1.98 33.38 -2.13
CA ILE A 57 1.94 32.38 -1.06
C ILE A 57 3.05 31.35 -1.26
N LEU A 58 3.28 30.90 -2.50
CA LEU A 58 4.37 30.00 -2.84
C LEU A 58 5.74 30.65 -2.59
N GLU A 59 5.89 31.93 -2.91
CA GLU A 59 7.10 32.71 -2.63
C GLU A 59 7.34 32.86 -1.12
N GLN A 60 6.30 33.18 -0.34
CA GLN A 60 6.37 33.23 1.12
C GLN A 60 6.77 31.88 1.74
N ALA A 61 6.34 30.77 1.15
CA ALA A 61 6.74 29.43 1.57
C ALA A 61 8.17 29.06 1.15
N ASP A 62 8.85 29.93 0.40
CA ASP A 62 10.19 29.71 -0.13
C ASP A 62 10.27 28.42 -0.97
N VAL A 63 9.32 28.28 -1.91
CA VAL A 63 9.21 27.12 -2.82
C VAL A 63 10.46 26.92 -3.66
N ALA A 64 11.18 27.99 -4.02
CA ALA A 64 12.41 27.92 -4.81
C ALA A 64 13.49 27.02 -4.17
N ASN A 65 13.51 26.94 -2.86
CA ASN A 65 14.47 26.16 -2.08
C ASN A 65 13.88 24.85 -1.54
N CYS A 66 12.67 24.43 -1.96
CA CYS A 66 12.08 23.21 -1.46
C CYS A 66 12.61 21.97 -2.21
N ASP A 67 12.80 20.90 -1.47
CA ASP A 67 13.20 19.62 -2.05
C ASP A 67 12.00 18.91 -2.69
N ILE A 68 10.84 18.90 -2.01
CA ILE A 68 9.63 18.27 -2.49
C ILE A 68 8.41 19.13 -2.19
N PHE A 69 7.62 19.39 -3.21
CA PHE A 69 6.34 20.07 -3.12
C PHE A 69 5.21 19.06 -3.30
N VAL A 70 4.23 19.05 -2.39
CA VAL A 70 3.14 18.07 -2.37
C VAL A 70 1.80 18.78 -2.35
N ALA A 71 1.00 18.65 -3.41
CA ALA A 71 -0.33 19.24 -3.53
C ALA A 71 -1.42 18.20 -3.29
N LEU A 72 -2.22 18.37 -2.20
CA LEU A 72 -3.19 17.40 -1.69
C LEU A 72 -4.55 18.02 -1.35
N THR A 73 -4.91 19.15 -1.95
CA THR A 73 -6.23 19.77 -1.74
C THR A 73 -7.36 18.89 -2.30
N GLU A 74 -8.61 19.25 -2.07
CA GLU A 74 -9.74 18.52 -2.63
C GLU A 74 -9.98 18.78 -4.12
N GLN A 75 -9.38 19.83 -4.69
CA GLN A 75 -9.54 20.26 -6.07
C GLN A 75 -8.34 19.83 -6.90
N ASP A 76 -8.56 18.97 -7.89
CA ASP A 76 -7.50 18.42 -8.74
C ASP A 76 -6.80 19.53 -9.55
N GLU A 77 -7.56 20.53 -10.04
CA GLU A 77 -7.07 21.67 -10.80
C GLU A 77 -6.13 22.54 -9.96
N VAL A 78 -6.49 22.82 -8.70
CA VAL A 78 -5.63 23.56 -7.77
C VAL A 78 -4.34 22.80 -7.51
N ASN A 79 -4.44 21.48 -7.32
CA ASN A 79 -3.26 20.63 -7.11
C ASN A 79 -2.33 20.66 -8.33
N MET A 80 -2.87 20.54 -9.54
CA MET A 80 -2.07 20.58 -10.77
C MET A 80 -1.43 21.94 -10.98
N VAL A 81 -2.21 23.03 -10.84
CA VAL A 81 -1.70 24.40 -11.02
C VAL A 81 -0.62 24.72 -10.00
N SER A 82 -0.86 24.45 -8.73
CA SER A 82 0.13 24.70 -7.67
C SER A 82 1.43 23.93 -7.88
N ALA A 83 1.35 22.67 -8.30
CA ALA A 83 2.54 21.85 -8.57
C ALA A 83 3.32 22.31 -9.80
N VAL A 84 2.64 22.76 -10.87
CA VAL A 84 3.29 23.35 -12.06
C VAL A 84 3.99 24.66 -11.68
N LEU A 85 3.33 25.54 -10.94
CA LEU A 85 3.93 26.79 -10.45
C LEU A 85 5.15 26.49 -9.57
N ALA A 86 5.01 25.59 -8.60
CA ALA A 86 6.10 25.21 -7.71
C ALA A 86 7.32 24.68 -8.50
N LYS A 87 7.08 23.83 -9.51
CA LYS A 87 8.16 23.32 -10.38
C LYS A 87 8.87 24.43 -11.13
N LYS A 88 8.12 25.39 -11.68
CA LYS A 88 8.66 26.55 -12.40
C LYS A 88 9.41 27.52 -11.47
N MET A 89 9.01 27.61 -10.21
CA MET A 89 9.67 28.43 -9.19
C MET A 89 10.95 27.79 -8.63
N GLY A 90 11.22 26.50 -8.91
CA GLY A 90 12.48 25.86 -8.51
C GLY A 90 12.32 24.63 -7.60
N ALA A 91 11.10 24.20 -7.27
CA ALA A 91 10.89 22.96 -6.51
C ALA A 91 11.55 21.77 -7.26
N LYS A 92 12.38 20.99 -6.55
CA LYS A 92 13.15 19.90 -7.17
C LYS A 92 12.25 18.77 -7.62
N GLU A 93 11.30 18.38 -6.77
CA GLU A 93 10.32 17.35 -7.07
C GLU A 93 8.91 17.86 -6.75
N THR A 94 7.92 17.37 -7.50
CA THR A 94 6.50 17.71 -7.28
C THR A 94 5.65 16.48 -7.23
N ILE A 95 4.80 16.39 -6.21
CA ILE A 95 3.82 15.33 -6.02
C ILE A 95 2.44 15.95 -6.09
N VAL A 96 1.54 15.35 -6.88
CA VAL A 96 0.21 15.91 -7.09
C VAL A 96 -0.86 14.84 -6.88
N ARG A 97 -1.90 15.19 -6.14
CA ARG A 97 -3.11 14.36 -6.01
C ARG A 97 -4.06 14.68 -7.15
N VAL A 98 -4.47 13.64 -7.89
CA VAL A 98 -5.45 13.73 -8.97
C VAL A 98 -6.41 12.56 -8.86
N ARG A 99 -7.70 12.84 -8.65
CA ARG A 99 -8.74 11.83 -8.41
C ARG A 99 -9.72 11.65 -9.58
N ASN A 100 -9.85 12.66 -10.42
CA ASN A 100 -10.76 12.59 -11.55
C ASN A 100 -10.24 11.59 -12.59
N PRO A 101 -11.06 10.61 -13.01
CA PRO A 101 -10.68 9.67 -14.07
C PRO A 101 -10.24 10.35 -15.38
N GLU A 102 -10.86 11.47 -15.75
CA GLU A 102 -10.51 12.23 -16.96
C GLU A 102 -9.06 12.72 -16.97
N TYR A 103 -8.52 13.10 -15.77
CA TYR A 103 -7.13 13.55 -15.62
C TYR A 103 -6.18 12.39 -15.35
N SER A 104 -6.67 11.23 -14.92
CA SER A 104 -5.83 10.08 -14.55
C SER A 104 -5.55 9.12 -15.70
N ASN A 105 -6.07 9.40 -16.91
CA ASN A 105 -5.84 8.58 -18.08
C ASN A 105 -4.35 8.51 -18.47
N SER A 106 -3.96 7.43 -19.15
CA SER A 106 -2.60 7.08 -19.55
C SER A 106 -1.81 8.22 -20.21
N TYR A 107 -2.51 9.13 -20.90
CA TYR A 107 -1.90 10.26 -21.59
C TYR A 107 -1.10 11.20 -20.69
N PHE A 108 -1.62 11.50 -19.47
CA PHE A 108 -0.88 12.33 -18.49
C PHE A 108 0.27 11.58 -17.83
N LYS A 109 0.15 10.24 -17.70
CA LYS A 109 1.18 9.40 -17.08
C LYS A 109 2.32 9.06 -18.05
N GLU A 110 1.99 8.68 -19.27
CA GLU A 110 2.98 8.20 -20.24
C GLU A 110 3.90 9.31 -20.77
N LYS A 111 3.40 10.54 -20.91
CA LYS A 111 4.19 11.65 -21.44
C LYS A 111 4.71 12.64 -20.41
N ASN A 112 4.30 12.53 -19.13
CA ASN A 112 4.68 13.46 -18.07
C ASN A 112 4.70 14.96 -18.52
N ILE A 113 3.69 15.34 -19.30
CA ILE A 113 3.61 16.64 -20.00
C ILE A 113 3.73 17.81 -19.00
N LEU A 114 3.19 17.63 -17.78
CA LEU A 114 3.20 18.67 -16.74
C LEU A 114 4.43 18.58 -15.83
N GLY A 115 5.31 17.60 -16.01
CA GLY A 115 6.57 17.48 -15.28
C GLY A 115 6.41 17.08 -13.81
N PHE A 116 5.30 16.43 -13.44
CA PHE A 116 5.12 15.93 -12.08
C PHE A 116 6.02 14.72 -11.81
N SER A 117 6.64 14.70 -10.64
CA SER A 117 7.48 13.58 -10.23
C SER A 117 6.67 12.37 -9.79
N LEU A 118 5.49 12.61 -9.19
CA LEU A 118 4.55 11.58 -8.78
C LEU A 118 3.10 12.10 -8.86
N VAL A 119 2.22 11.30 -9.46
CA VAL A 119 0.76 11.51 -9.43
C VAL A 119 0.13 10.46 -8.52
N VAL A 120 -0.60 10.90 -7.51
CA VAL A 120 -1.25 10.04 -6.50
C VAL A 120 -2.76 10.12 -6.65
N ASN A 121 -3.38 8.97 -6.86
CA ASN A 121 -4.84 8.82 -6.86
C ASN A 121 -5.24 7.82 -5.76
N PRO A 122 -5.72 8.29 -4.61
CA PRO A 122 -6.05 7.41 -3.49
C PRO A 122 -7.11 6.37 -3.83
N GLU A 123 -8.09 6.74 -4.64
CA GLU A 123 -9.20 5.87 -5.04
C GLU A 123 -8.72 4.77 -6.00
N LEU A 124 -7.86 5.10 -6.96
CA LEU A 124 -7.24 4.12 -7.86
C LEU A 124 -6.29 3.18 -7.11
N LEU A 125 -5.53 3.70 -6.16
CA LEU A 125 -4.65 2.87 -5.31
C LEU A 125 -5.45 1.90 -4.46
N ALA A 126 -6.57 2.36 -3.87
CA ALA A 126 -7.49 1.50 -3.12
C ALA A 126 -8.14 0.43 -4.02
N ALA A 127 -8.55 0.80 -5.23
CA ALA A 127 -9.11 -0.14 -6.21
C ALA A 127 -8.09 -1.23 -6.59
N ARG A 128 -6.82 -0.87 -6.80
CA ARG A 128 -5.74 -1.83 -7.06
C ARG A 128 -5.49 -2.75 -5.86
N TYR A 129 -5.54 -2.20 -4.65
CA TYR A 129 -5.42 -3.00 -3.43
C TYR A 129 -6.55 -4.04 -3.34
N ILE A 130 -7.81 -3.63 -3.61
CA ILE A 130 -8.96 -4.53 -3.64
C ILE A 130 -8.80 -5.59 -4.75
N ALA A 131 -8.42 -5.21 -5.96
CA ALA A 131 -8.19 -6.14 -7.06
C ALA A 131 -7.12 -7.19 -6.71
N ASN A 132 -6.00 -6.76 -6.11
CA ASN A 132 -4.97 -7.67 -5.61
C ASN A 132 -5.52 -8.61 -4.52
N SER A 133 -6.38 -8.10 -3.64
CA SER A 133 -7.02 -8.90 -2.59
C SER A 133 -7.98 -9.95 -3.15
N ILE A 134 -8.64 -9.67 -4.28
CA ILE A 134 -9.45 -10.63 -5.03
C ILE A 134 -8.57 -11.70 -5.68
N ASP A 135 -7.42 -11.29 -6.20
CA ASP A 135 -6.43 -12.17 -6.82
C ASP A 135 -5.82 -13.15 -5.82
N PHE A 136 -5.67 -12.72 -4.59
CA PHE A 136 -5.07 -13.47 -3.50
C PHE A 136 -6.02 -13.52 -2.28
N PRO A 137 -7.13 -14.28 -2.35
CA PRO A 137 -8.16 -14.23 -1.30
C PRO A 137 -7.68 -14.61 0.10
N ASN A 138 -6.65 -15.44 0.20
CA ASN A 138 -6.05 -15.85 1.47
C ASN A 138 -4.87 -14.96 1.89
N ALA A 139 -4.43 -14.03 1.04
CA ALA A 139 -3.43 -13.05 1.42
C ALA A 139 -4.08 -11.90 2.19
N LEU A 140 -3.46 -11.51 3.30
CA LEU A 140 -3.88 -10.35 4.09
C LEU A 140 -3.36 -9.05 3.44
N SER A 141 -2.17 -9.10 2.84
CA SER A 141 -1.60 -8.01 2.06
C SER A 141 -0.67 -8.51 0.96
N VAL A 142 -0.52 -7.73 -0.11
CA VAL A 142 0.46 -7.96 -1.19
C VAL A 142 1.11 -6.64 -1.56
N GLU A 143 2.41 -6.53 -1.41
CA GLU A 143 3.21 -5.37 -1.76
C GLU A 143 4.24 -5.70 -2.83
N HIS A 144 4.64 -4.69 -3.59
CA HIS A 144 5.60 -4.86 -4.69
C HIS A 144 6.84 -4.02 -4.48
N PHE A 145 8.02 -4.64 -4.65
CA PHE A 145 9.34 -4.03 -4.52
C PHE A 145 10.09 -4.05 -5.84
N ALA A 146 11.12 -3.23 -5.93
CA ALA A 146 12.04 -3.21 -7.06
C ALA A 146 11.34 -3.09 -8.43
N GLY A 147 10.34 -2.21 -8.54
CA GLY A 147 9.57 -2.03 -9.78
C GLY A 147 8.69 -3.23 -10.13
N GLY A 148 8.18 -3.95 -9.13
CA GLY A 148 7.27 -5.09 -9.30
C GLY A 148 7.96 -6.45 -9.53
N ARG A 149 9.29 -6.51 -9.42
CA ARG A 149 10.06 -7.76 -9.62
C ARG A 149 10.00 -8.69 -8.43
N VAL A 150 9.83 -8.15 -7.25
CA VAL A 150 9.69 -8.87 -5.99
C VAL A 150 8.36 -8.50 -5.38
N ALA A 151 7.56 -9.51 -5.04
CA ALA A 151 6.32 -9.35 -4.29
C ALA A 151 6.55 -9.80 -2.84
N PHE A 152 5.95 -9.09 -1.92
CA PHE A 152 5.90 -9.42 -0.51
C PHE A 152 4.44 -9.72 -0.15
N MET A 153 4.18 -10.87 0.45
CA MET A 153 2.83 -11.32 0.75
C MET A 153 2.72 -11.70 2.22
N GLU A 154 1.69 -11.21 2.86
CA GLU A 154 1.24 -11.67 4.17
C GLU A 154 0.15 -12.74 3.98
N PHE A 155 0.32 -13.91 4.60
CA PHE A 155 -0.56 -15.05 4.43
C PHE A 155 -0.83 -15.72 5.77
N LYS A 156 -2.10 -16.00 6.09
CA LYS A 156 -2.49 -16.73 7.29
C LYS A 156 -2.71 -18.22 6.96
N ILE A 157 -2.00 -19.08 7.65
CA ILE A 157 -2.13 -20.53 7.48
C ILE A 157 -3.45 -20.99 8.09
N LYS A 158 -4.32 -21.61 7.28
CA LYS A 158 -5.56 -22.23 7.74
C LYS A 158 -5.24 -23.61 8.34
N GLU A 159 -6.11 -24.12 9.21
CA GLU A 159 -5.95 -25.42 9.90
C GLU A 159 -5.78 -26.58 8.90
N GLU A 160 -6.52 -26.55 7.79
CA GLU A 160 -6.49 -27.58 6.73
C GLU A 160 -5.37 -27.37 5.71
N SER A 161 -4.49 -26.39 5.92
CA SER A 161 -3.44 -26.04 4.97
C SER A 161 -2.39 -27.15 4.86
N PRO A 162 -1.96 -27.50 3.62
CA PRO A 162 -0.84 -28.44 3.42
C PRO A 162 0.51 -27.90 3.92
N LEU A 163 0.53 -26.66 4.44
CA LEU A 163 1.70 -26.05 5.04
C LEU A 163 1.85 -26.42 6.53
N CYS A 164 0.78 -26.88 7.19
CA CYS A 164 0.86 -27.28 8.58
C CYS A 164 1.86 -28.42 8.76
N GLN A 165 2.68 -28.33 9.83
CA GLN A 165 3.76 -29.26 10.18
C GLN A 165 4.92 -29.32 9.17
N MET A 166 4.97 -28.42 8.19
CA MET A 166 6.09 -28.33 7.25
C MET A 166 7.21 -27.50 7.83
N THR A 167 8.46 -27.98 7.78
CA THR A 167 9.63 -27.14 8.13
C THR A 167 9.94 -26.15 7.00
N LEU A 168 10.63 -25.04 7.32
CA LEU A 168 11.01 -24.07 6.28
C LEU A 168 12.00 -24.64 5.27
N SER A 169 12.85 -25.57 5.67
CA SER A 169 13.74 -26.32 4.76
C SER A 169 12.93 -27.14 3.76
N GLN A 170 11.85 -27.82 4.21
CA GLN A 170 10.93 -28.55 3.33
C GLN A 170 10.13 -27.60 2.43
N PHE A 171 9.67 -26.46 2.99
CA PHE A 171 8.98 -25.43 2.23
C PHE A 171 9.87 -24.91 1.08
N ARG A 172 11.12 -24.55 1.39
CA ARG A 172 12.09 -24.07 0.41
C ARG A 172 12.35 -25.08 -0.70
N LYS A 173 12.50 -26.36 -0.33
CA LYS A 173 12.70 -27.45 -1.28
C LYS A 173 11.51 -27.64 -2.22
N LYS A 174 10.29 -27.43 -1.72
CA LYS A 174 9.05 -27.62 -2.49
C LYS A 174 8.69 -26.41 -3.36
N TYR A 175 8.87 -25.19 -2.84
CA TYR A 175 8.42 -23.95 -3.47
C TYR A 175 9.56 -23.04 -4.00
N GLY A 176 10.79 -23.54 -3.98
CA GLY A 176 11.93 -22.96 -4.68
C GLY A 176 12.23 -21.51 -4.29
N ASN A 177 11.91 -20.59 -5.19
CA ASN A 177 12.27 -19.18 -5.08
C ASN A 177 11.30 -18.35 -4.21
N ILE A 178 10.50 -18.98 -3.34
CA ILE A 178 9.70 -18.27 -2.34
C ILE A 178 10.41 -18.38 -1.00
N MET A 179 10.62 -17.25 -0.35
CA MET A 179 11.25 -17.18 0.96
C MET A 179 10.27 -16.68 2.01
N ILE A 180 10.13 -17.41 3.13
CA ILE A 180 9.41 -16.93 4.31
C ILE A 180 10.37 -16.06 5.10
N CYS A 181 10.05 -14.77 5.21
CA CYS A 181 10.91 -13.75 5.80
C CYS A 181 10.66 -13.55 7.30
N ALA A 182 9.40 -13.71 7.72
CA ALA A 182 9.01 -13.60 9.11
C ALA A 182 7.75 -14.43 9.38
N ILE A 183 7.52 -14.76 10.64
CA ILE A 183 6.34 -15.49 11.12
C ILE A 183 5.81 -14.79 12.36
N GLU A 184 4.49 -14.54 12.39
CA GLU A 184 3.78 -14.13 13.59
C GLU A 184 2.98 -15.31 14.12
N ARG A 185 3.27 -15.72 15.34
CA ARG A 185 2.56 -16.77 16.08
C ARG A 185 2.11 -16.19 17.40
N GLN A 186 0.81 -16.17 17.65
CA GLN A 186 0.19 -15.63 18.89
C GLN A 186 0.66 -14.20 19.21
N GLY A 187 0.78 -13.35 18.18
CA GLY A 187 1.22 -11.95 18.31
C GLY A 187 2.74 -11.77 18.45
N GLN A 188 3.52 -12.84 18.49
CA GLN A 188 4.98 -12.76 18.56
C GLN A 188 5.59 -12.93 17.16
N LEU A 189 6.32 -11.91 16.73
CA LEU A 189 7.06 -11.91 15.45
C LEU A 189 8.46 -12.51 15.60
N THR A 190 8.82 -13.36 14.64
CA THR A 190 10.13 -14.01 14.59
C THR A 190 10.61 -14.06 13.16
N ILE A 191 11.91 -13.82 12.92
CA ILE A 191 12.59 -14.22 11.69
C ILE A 191 13.07 -15.66 11.90
N PRO A 192 12.46 -16.63 11.18
CA PRO A 192 12.68 -18.04 11.43
C PRO A 192 13.96 -18.55 10.77
N ASP A 193 14.51 -19.65 11.28
CA ASP A 193 15.53 -20.47 10.64
C ASP A 193 14.91 -21.63 9.83
N GLY A 194 15.75 -22.44 9.19
CA GLY A 194 15.33 -23.53 8.31
C GLY A 194 14.60 -24.66 9.01
N ASP A 195 14.79 -24.84 10.31
CA ASP A 195 14.21 -25.92 11.11
C ASP A 195 12.87 -25.53 11.74
N PHE A 196 12.51 -24.25 11.60
CA PHE A 196 11.22 -23.76 12.11
C PHE A 196 10.06 -24.49 11.45
N THR A 197 9.13 -25.00 12.27
CA THR A 197 7.94 -25.75 11.81
C THR A 197 6.71 -24.85 11.78
N LEU A 198 6.05 -24.77 10.63
CA LEU A 198 4.82 -24.02 10.42
C LEU A 198 3.64 -24.68 11.11
N GLN A 199 2.73 -23.89 11.70
CA GLN A 199 1.52 -24.35 12.37
C GLN A 199 0.28 -23.65 11.82
N ALA A 200 -0.88 -24.24 12.11
CA ALA A 200 -2.15 -23.60 11.85
C ALA A 200 -2.21 -22.23 12.55
N PHE A 201 -2.85 -21.28 11.90
CA PHE A 201 -3.03 -19.88 12.35
C PHE A 201 -1.77 -19.02 12.38
N ASP A 202 -0.59 -19.55 12.05
CA ASP A 202 0.58 -18.71 11.82
C ASP A 202 0.27 -17.70 10.71
N LYS A 203 0.70 -16.44 10.90
CA LYS A 203 0.80 -15.49 9.81
C LYS A 203 2.23 -15.52 9.30
N ILE A 204 2.39 -15.86 8.04
CA ILE A 204 3.70 -15.92 7.38
C ILE A 204 3.85 -14.73 6.45
N PHE A 205 5.03 -14.14 6.49
CA PHE A 205 5.43 -13.04 5.62
C PHE A 205 6.46 -13.61 4.65
N MET A 206 6.08 -13.67 3.36
CA MET A 206 6.90 -14.29 2.34
C MET A 206 7.24 -13.34 1.21
N THR A 207 8.36 -13.59 0.55
CA THR A 207 8.76 -12.89 -0.67
C THR A 207 9.07 -13.87 -1.78
N GLY A 208 8.80 -13.45 -3.01
CA GLY A 208 9.01 -14.23 -4.22
C GLY A 208 8.80 -13.39 -5.47
N ASN A 209 9.05 -13.94 -6.65
CA ASN A 209 8.58 -13.27 -7.86
C ASN A 209 7.06 -13.46 -8.00
N ARG A 210 6.42 -12.53 -8.73
CA ARG A 210 4.96 -12.50 -8.84
C ARG A 210 4.38 -13.82 -9.40
N VAL A 211 5.03 -14.43 -10.37
CA VAL A 211 4.54 -15.65 -11.01
C VAL A 211 4.56 -16.82 -10.03
N GLU A 212 5.68 -16.98 -9.32
CA GLU A 212 5.85 -18.06 -8.34
C GLU A 212 4.93 -17.90 -7.13
N ILE A 213 4.69 -16.67 -6.66
CA ILE A 213 3.71 -16.40 -5.60
C ILE A 213 2.28 -16.74 -6.07
N VAL A 214 1.93 -16.43 -7.33
CA VAL A 214 0.63 -16.82 -7.91
C VAL A 214 0.52 -18.34 -7.98
N ASP A 215 1.57 -19.03 -8.44
CA ASP A 215 1.55 -20.50 -8.58
C ASP A 215 1.55 -21.20 -7.22
N PHE A 216 2.29 -20.67 -6.24
CA PHE A 216 2.19 -21.09 -4.85
C PHE A 216 0.77 -20.95 -4.32
N HIS A 217 0.17 -19.76 -4.49
CA HIS A 217 -1.19 -19.51 -4.03
C HIS A 217 -2.20 -20.50 -4.65
N LYS A 218 -2.09 -20.80 -5.95
CA LYS A 218 -2.91 -21.83 -6.61
C LYS A 218 -2.68 -23.23 -6.02
N SER A 219 -1.46 -23.58 -5.66
CA SER A 219 -1.08 -24.90 -5.15
C SER A 219 -1.66 -25.23 -3.78
N ILE A 220 -1.96 -24.21 -2.97
CA ILE A 220 -2.53 -24.36 -1.62
C ILE A 220 -4.07 -24.35 -1.61
N ARG A 221 -4.70 -24.57 -2.78
CA ARG A 221 -6.15 -24.61 -3.00
C ARG A 221 -6.84 -23.33 -2.48
N PRO A 222 -6.55 -22.17 -3.08
CA PRO A 222 -7.24 -20.95 -2.74
C PRO A 222 -8.69 -21.04 -3.16
N GLN A 223 -9.55 -20.41 -2.39
CA GLN A 223 -10.90 -20.14 -2.82
C GLN A 223 -10.84 -19.09 -3.95
N VAL A 224 -11.23 -19.47 -5.16
CA VAL A 224 -11.26 -18.55 -6.30
C VAL A 224 -12.50 -17.66 -6.16
N VAL A 225 -12.30 -16.36 -6.16
CA VAL A 225 -13.42 -15.40 -6.20
C VAL A 225 -14.02 -15.41 -7.59
N LYS A 226 -15.26 -15.89 -7.71
CA LYS A 226 -16.05 -15.95 -8.95
C LYS A 226 -17.18 -14.94 -8.97
N SER A 227 -17.58 -14.45 -7.79
CA SER A 227 -18.66 -13.48 -7.63
C SER A 227 -18.23 -12.37 -6.64
N LEU A 228 -18.50 -11.11 -7.00
CA LEU A 228 -18.17 -9.94 -6.20
C LEU A 228 -19.36 -9.00 -6.13
N LEU A 229 -19.76 -8.67 -4.91
CA LEU A 229 -20.74 -7.64 -4.62
C LEU A 229 -20.03 -6.37 -4.16
N LEU A 230 -20.35 -5.24 -4.78
CA LEU A 230 -19.89 -3.91 -4.39
C LEU A 230 -21.06 -3.15 -3.73
N ILE A 231 -20.83 -2.59 -2.56
CA ILE A 231 -21.77 -1.71 -1.87
C ILE A 231 -21.25 -0.28 -2.00
N GLY A 232 -21.93 0.51 -2.85
CA GLY A 232 -21.58 1.87 -3.23
C GLY A 232 -20.89 1.97 -4.60
N ALA A 233 -21.47 2.76 -5.51
CA ALA A 233 -21.00 3.04 -6.86
C ALA A 233 -20.12 4.32 -6.88
N GLY A 234 -19.10 4.40 -6.02
CA GLY A 234 -18.18 5.52 -5.94
C GLY A 234 -16.97 5.40 -6.88
N LYS A 235 -16.02 6.35 -6.77
CA LYS A 235 -14.79 6.36 -7.59
C LYS A 235 -13.94 5.08 -7.43
N ILE A 236 -13.89 4.49 -6.23
CA ILE A 236 -13.16 3.24 -6.01
C ILE A 236 -13.79 2.11 -6.80
N SER A 237 -15.13 1.98 -6.76
CA SER A 237 -15.87 0.99 -7.52
C SER A 237 -15.66 1.17 -9.03
N TYR A 238 -15.69 2.40 -9.53
CA TYR A 238 -15.39 2.73 -10.92
C TYR A 238 -14.00 2.24 -11.34
N TYR A 239 -12.95 2.60 -10.59
CA TYR A 239 -11.60 2.15 -10.91
C TYR A 239 -11.42 0.64 -10.77
N LEU A 240 -12.09 0.02 -9.80
CA LEU A 240 -12.03 -1.42 -9.59
C LEU A 240 -12.66 -2.17 -10.76
N LEU A 241 -13.84 -1.75 -11.22
CA LEU A 241 -14.52 -2.34 -12.37
C LEU A 241 -13.65 -2.23 -13.63
N ASN A 242 -13.08 -1.06 -13.92
CA ASN A 242 -12.14 -0.90 -15.04
C ASN A 242 -10.91 -1.82 -14.94
N ILE A 243 -10.39 -2.07 -13.74
CA ILE A 243 -9.26 -3.00 -13.56
C ILE A 243 -9.71 -4.43 -13.83
N LEU A 244 -10.90 -4.82 -13.34
CA LEU A 244 -11.43 -6.18 -13.49
C LEU A 244 -11.81 -6.48 -14.94
N GLU A 245 -12.43 -5.56 -15.67
CA GLU A 245 -12.75 -5.72 -17.10
C GLU A 245 -11.49 -5.93 -17.95
N ASN A 246 -10.41 -5.19 -17.67
CA ASN A 246 -9.13 -5.36 -18.36
C ASN A 246 -8.40 -6.65 -17.92
N SER A 247 -8.89 -7.32 -16.88
CA SER A 247 -8.39 -8.63 -16.48
C SER A 247 -9.06 -9.72 -17.32
N LYS A 248 -8.32 -10.78 -17.69
CA LYS A 248 -8.90 -11.95 -18.42
C LYS A 248 -9.80 -12.83 -17.55
N ARG A 249 -10.34 -12.31 -16.43
CA ARG A 249 -11.14 -13.06 -15.47
C ARG A 249 -12.61 -12.83 -15.71
N LYS A 250 -13.37 -13.92 -15.64
CA LYS A 250 -14.83 -13.85 -15.57
C LYS A 250 -15.21 -13.87 -14.10
N ILE A 251 -15.62 -12.71 -13.59
CA ILE A 251 -16.16 -12.53 -12.24
C ILE A 251 -17.57 -11.98 -12.41
N ASP A 252 -18.54 -12.61 -11.77
CA ASP A 252 -19.92 -12.10 -11.74
C ASP A 252 -19.95 -10.88 -10.81
N LEU A 253 -20.26 -9.73 -11.38
CA LEU A 253 -20.19 -8.42 -10.70
C LEU A 253 -21.59 -7.89 -10.43
N LYS A 254 -21.84 -7.49 -9.20
CA LYS A 254 -23.06 -6.78 -8.79
C LYS A 254 -22.69 -5.54 -7.97
N VAL A 255 -23.45 -4.44 -8.17
CA VAL A 255 -23.31 -3.20 -7.40
C VAL A 255 -24.66 -2.82 -6.80
N ILE A 256 -24.68 -2.41 -5.53
CA ILE A 256 -25.81 -1.78 -4.88
C ILE A 256 -25.45 -0.31 -4.64
N GLU A 257 -26.29 0.62 -5.12
CA GLU A 257 -26.09 2.07 -5.00
C GLU A 257 -27.39 2.75 -4.61
N ILE A 258 -27.32 3.63 -3.62
CA ILE A 258 -28.51 4.34 -3.09
C ILE A 258 -28.94 5.50 -4.00
N ASP A 259 -28.01 6.19 -4.64
CA ASP A 259 -28.28 7.29 -5.55
C ASP A 259 -28.70 6.80 -6.92
N GLN A 260 -29.96 7.08 -7.30
CA GLN A 260 -30.54 6.61 -8.55
C GLN A 260 -29.74 7.07 -9.78
N LYS A 261 -29.33 8.34 -9.85
CA LYS A 261 -28.60 8.88 -11.02
C LYS A 261 -27.26 8.18 -11.19
N ARG A 262 -26.60 7.88 -10.08
CA ARG A 262 -25.33 7.18 -10.09
C ARG A 262 -25.49 5.70 -10.47
N ALA A 263 -26.55 5.05 -9.97
CA ALA A 263 -26.89 3.69 -10.37
C ALA A 263 -27.17 3.59 -11.88
N GLU A 264 -27.97 4.51 -12.43
CA GLU A 264 -28.24 4.61 -13.87
C GLU A 264 -26.96 4.86 -14.68
N TRP A 265 -26.09 5.76 -14.22
CA TRP A 265 -24.80 6.02 -14.88
C TRP A 265 -23.89 4.81 -14.88
N PHE A 266 -23.78 4.07 -13.76
CA PHE A 266 -22.99 2.84 -13.71
C PHE A 266 -23.53 1.74 -14.64
N SER A 267 -24.86 1.61 -14.74
CA SER A 267 -25.48 0.66 -15.65
C SER A 267 -25.22 0.97 -17.13
N GLN A 268 -25.08 2.24 -17.48
CA GLN A 268 -24.72 2.67 -18.84
C GLN A 268 -23.24 2.50 -19.14
N GLU A 269 -22.38 2.84 -18.19
CA GLU A 269 -20.91 2.77 -18.33
C GLU A 269 -20.40 1.32 -18.35
N PHE A 270 -21.06 0.40 -17.61
CA PHE A 270 -20.68 -1.01 -17.49
C PHE A 270 -21.87 -1.93 -17.86
N PRO A 271 -22.10 -2.20 -19.16
CA PRO A 271 -23.30 -2.93 -19.61
C PRO A 271 -23.46 -4.35 -19.07
N ASP A 272 -22.35 -5.01 -18.72
CA ASP A 272 -22.35 -6.38 -18.17
C ASP A 272 -22.50 -6.40 -16.64
N LEU A 273 -22.64 -5.23 -16.00
CA LEU A 273 -22.76 -5.09 -14.55
C LEU A 273 -24.22 -5.16 -14.10
N TYR A 274 -24.53 -5.98 -13.11
CA TYR A 274 -25.83 -5.93 -12.42
C TYR A 274 -25.85 -4.79 -11.41
N VAL A 275 -26.65 -3.76 -11.68
CA VAL A 275 -26.79 -2.60 -10.79
C VAL A 275 -28.15 -2.62 -10.13
N ILE A 276 -28.16 -2.57 -8.80
CA ILE A 276 -29.35 -2.49 -7.96
C ILE A 276 -29.39 -1.09 -7.31
N GLN A 277 -30.50 -0.38 -7.54
CA GLN A 277 -30.76 0.86 -6.84
C GLN A 277 -31.36 0.55 -5.46
N GLY A 278 -30.64 0.92 -4.40
CA GLY A 278 -31.09 0.67 -3.04
C GLY A 278 -30.03 0.97 -1.99
N ASP A 279 -30.46 0.91 -0.73
CA ASP A 279 -29.56 1.06 0.43
C ASP A 279 -28.82 -0.25 0.72
N GLY A 280 -27.56 -0.33 0.30
CA GLY A 280 -26.69 -1.51 0.50
C GLY A 280 -26.29 -1.75 1.96
N THR A 281 -26.74 -0.92 2.91
CA THR A 281 -26.59 -1.15 4.36
C THR A 281 -27.84 -1.75 4.99
N SER A 282 -28.96 -1.76 4.25
CA SER A 282 -30.21 -2.39 4.67
C SER A 282 -30.09 -3.90 4.66
N LYS A 283 -30.39 -4.52 5.82
CA LYS A 283 -30.43 -5.98 5.96
C LYS A 283 -31.39 -6.61 4.95
N ASP A 284 -32.54 -5.98 4.70
CA ASP A 284 -33.57 -6.54 3.81
C ASP A 284 -33.07 -6.61 2.37
N ILE A 285 -32.44 -5.55 1.87
CA ILE A 285 -31.82 -5.52 0.54
C ILE A 285 -30.67 -6.54 0.45
N LEU A 286 -29.80 -6.59 1.46
CA LEU A 286 -28.70 -7.57 1.46
C LEU A 286 -29.20 -9.03 1.45
N MET A 287 -30.31 -9.32 2.13
CA MET A 287 -30.94 -10.65 2.14
C MET A 287 -31.64 -10.95 0.83
N GLU A 288 -32.39 -9.99 0.25
CA GLU A 288 -33.05 -10.10 -1.04
C GLU A 288 -32.04 -10.40 -2.15
N GLU A 289 -30.91 -9.66 -2.16
CA GLU A 289 -29.84 -9.81 -3.14
C GLU A 289 -28.91 -11.00 -2.82
N ARG A 290 -29.21 -11.78 -1.78
CA ARG A 290 -28.47 -12.98 -1.36
C ARG A 290 -26.97 -12.68 -1.16
N ALA A 291 -26.67 -11.58 -0.48
CA ALA A 291 -25.30 -11.10 -0.29
C ALA A 291 -24.36 -12.16 0.32
N GLY A 292 -24.91 -13.06 1.16
CA GLY A 292 -24.16 -14.18 1.76
C GLY A 292 -23.66 -15.24 0.76
N ASN A 293 -24.18 -15.26 -0.48
CA ASN A 293 -23.77 -16.23 -1.50
C ASN A 293 -22.59 -15.73 -2.37
N PHE A 294 -22.16 -14.48 -2.21
CA PHE A 294 -21.02 -13.96 -2.93
C PHE A 294 -19.69 -14.45 -2.31
N ASP A 295 -18.74 -14.80 -3.16
CA ASP A 295 -17.40 -15.18 -2.72
C ASP A 295 -16.66 -14.02 -2.05
N ALA A 296 -16.91 -12.80 -2.54
CA ALA A 296 -16.34 -11.58 -1.96
C ALA A 296 -17.35 -10.44 -1.98
N VAL A 297 -17.23 -9.56 -0.97
CA VAL A 297 -18.00 -8.30 -0.88
C VAL A 297 -17.05 -7.15 -0.56
N ALA A 298 -17.27 -5.99 -1.19
CA ALA A 298 -16.55 -4.76 -0.85
C ALA A 298 -17.53 -3.66 -0.44
N THR A 299 -17.41 -3.16 0.80
CA THR A 299 -18.23 -2.06 1.33
C THR A 299 -17.48 -0.74 1.12
N LEU A 300 -17.97 0.08 0.17
CA LEU A 300 -17.27 1.24 -0.38
C LEU A 300 -18.09 2.52 -0.33
N THR A 301 -19.09 2.61 0.56
CA THR A 301 -19.94 3.80 0.73
C THR A 301 -19.12 5.02 1.20
N GLY A 302 -19.78 6.18 1.29
CA GLY A 302 -19.19 7.41 1.81
C GLY A 302 -18.99 7.43 3.33
N VAL A 303 -19.67 6.55 4.06
CA VAL A 303 -19.79 6.55 5.53
C VAL A 303 -19.08 5.33 6.11
N ASP A 304 -18.05 5.57 6.91
CA ASP A 304 -17.20 4.52 7.47
C ASP A 304 -17.97 3.57 8.41
N GLU A 305 -18.88 4.12 9.24
CA GLU A 305 -19.69 3.35 10.18
C GLU A 305 -20.64 2.38 9.45
N GLU A 306 -21.24 2.83 8.36
CA GLU A 306 -22.09 1.99 7.52
C GLU A 306 -21.28 0.84 6.89
N ASN A 307 -20.10 1.14 6.36
CA ASN A 307 -19.21 0.13 5.80
C ASN A 307 -18.83 -0.93 6.85
N ILE A 308 -18.55 -0.50 8.07
CA ILE A 308 -18.20 -1.39 9.19
C ILE A 308 -19.39 -2.28 9.56
N ILE A 309 -20.57 -1.70 9.79
CA ILE A 309 -21.77 -2.43 10.19
C ILE A 309 -22.20 -3.42 9.10
N ALA A 310 -22.26 -2.98 7.85
CA ALA A 310 -22.56 -3.86 6.72
C ALA A 310 -21.58 -5.03 6.63
N SER A 311 -20.29 -4.77 6.83
CA SER A 311 -19.25 -5.80 6.82
C SER A 311 -19.41 -6.82 7.95
N MET A 312 -19.73 -6.39 9.16
CA MET A 312 -20.01 -7.28 10.30
C MET A 312 -21.22 -8.18 10.01
N PHE A 313 -22.31 -7.60 9.46
CA PHE A 313 -23.46 -8.38 9.03
C PHE A 313 -23.09 -9.42 7.96
N LEU A 314 -22.35 -9.01 6.93
CA LEU A 314 -21.92 -9.90 5.84
C LEU A 314 -21.06 -11.07 6.34
N ASN A 315 -20.19 -10.83 7.32
CA ASN A 315 -19.44 -11.90 7.99
C ASN A 315 -20.38 -12.87 8.71
N SER A 316 -21.41 -12.36 9.39
CA SER A 316 -22.37 -13.19 10.13
C SER A 316 -23.21 -14.10 9.23
N VAL A 317 -23.41 -13.71 7.96
CA VAL A 317 -24.13 -14.52 6.97
C VAL A 317 -23.22 -15.37 6.09
N GLY A 318 -21.93 -15.44 6.41
CA GLY A 318 -20.98 -16.40 5.83
C GLY A 318 -20.13 -15.89 4.66
N VAL A 319 -20.13 -14.60 4.35
CA VAL A 319 -19.23 -14.05 3.33
C VAL A 319 -17.77 -14.26 3.75
N GLN A 320 -17.02 -14.98 2.92
CA GLN A 320 -15.66 -15.41 3.26
C GLN A 320 -14.63 -14.30 3.10
N LYS A 321 -14.81 -13.43 2.09
CA LYS A 321 -13.90 -12.33 1.79
C LYS A 321 -14.66 -11.01 1.83
N ASN A 322 -14.36 -10.22 2.84
CA ASN A 322 -14.98 -8.92 3.04
C ASN A 322 -13.92 -7.82 3.04
N MET A 323 -14.07 -6.83 2.17
CA MET A 323 -13.14 -5.71 2.02
C MET A 323 -13.85 -4.43 2.41
N THR A 324 -13.48 -3.89 3.58
CA THR A 324 -14.16 -2.77 4.22
C THR A 324 -13.38 -1.48 4.07
N LYS A 325 -13.95 -0.49 3.41
CA LYS A 325 -13.36 0.85 3.33
C LYS A 325 -13.54 1.61 4.64
N VAL A 326 -12.44 2.10 5.20
CA VAL A 326 -12.42 2.95 6.39
C VAL A 326 -11.50 4.13 6.16
N ASN A 327 -12.02 5.36 6.22
CA ASN A 327 -11.23 6.58 6.05
C ASN A 327 -10.70 7.13 7.38
N ARG A 328 -11.44 6.91 8.49
CA ARG A 328 -11.07 7.34 9.85
C ARG A 328 -10.33 6.23 10.55
N THR A 329 -9.00 6.31 10.55
CA THR A 329 -8.15 5.29 11.18
C THR A 329 -8.37 5.16 12.69
N SER A 330 -8.89 6.19 13.37
CA SER A 330 -9.26 6.11 14.79
C SER A 330 -10.37 5.07 15.06
N LEU A 331 -11.25 4.80 14.10
CA LEU A 331 -12.23 3.73 14.25
C LEU A 331 -11.57 2.34 14.32
N LEU A 332 -10.41 2.17 13.69
CA LEU A 332 -9.67 0.91 13.68
C LEU A 332 -9.04 0.56 15.04
N GLU A 333 -9.00 1.52 15.97
CA GLU A 333 -8.55 1.30 17.35
C GLU A 333 -9.67 0.76 18.24
N ILE A 334 -10.93 0.94 17.82
CA ILE A 334 -12.13 0.58 18.59
C ILE A 334 -12.69 -0.78 18.15
N ILE A 335 -12.57 -1.11 16.86
CA ILE A 335 -13.11 -2.34 16.27
C ILE A 335 -12.08 -3.48 16.39
N ASP A 336 -12.56 -4.70 16.65
CA ASP A 336 -11.70 -5.88 16.56
C ASP A 336 -11.40 -6.16 15.07
N ARG A 337 -10.13 -6.07 14.70
CA ARG A 337 -9.68 -6.30 13.32
C ARG A 337 -9.87 -7.75 12.88
N GLN A 338 -10.08 -8.68 13.80
CA GLN A 338 -10.33 -10.09 13.48
C GLN A 338 -11.69 -10.30 12.82
N ASP A 339 -12.63 -9.36 13.01
CA ASP A 339 -13.95 -9.37 12.38
C ASP A 339 -13.91 -8.97 10.89
N PHE A 340 -12.74 -8.56 10.36
CA PHE A 340 -12.61 -8.09 8.99
C PHE A 340 -11.56 -8.87 8.22
N SER A 341 -11.91 -9.33 7.02
CA SER A 341 -10.95 -10.02 6.16
C SER A 341 -9.90 -9.07 5.60
N SER A 342 -10.28 -7.85 5.26
CA SER A 342 -9.39 -6.82 4.72
C SER A 342 -9.96 -5.42 4.96
N ILE A 343 -9.14 -4.53 5.53
CA ILE A 343 -9.50 -3.12 5.72
C ILE A 343 -8.76 -2.28 4.68
N VAL A 344 -9.53 -1.49 3.94
CA VAL A 344 -9.03 -0.61 2.88
C VAL A 344 -9.04 0.83 3.36
N THR A 345 -7.88 1.43 3.52
CA THR A 345 -7.74 2.84 3.95
C THR A 345 -7.15 3.67 2.81
N PRO A 346 -7.97 4.23 1.89
CA PRO A 346 -7.45 4.94 0.71
C PRO A 346 -6.48 6.06 1.04
N LYS A 347 -6.73 6.76 2.15
CA LYS A 347 -5.86 7.85 2.64
C LYS A 347 -4.53 7.32 3.16
N GLY A 348 -4.55 6.22 3.91
CA GLY A 348 -3.33 5.56 4.41
C GLY A 348 -2.46 5.11 3.25
N ILE A 349 -3.04 4.38 2.29
CA ILE A 349 -2.35 3.91 1.08
C ILE A 349 -1.71 5.08 0.30
N ALA A 350 -2.40 6.22 0.19
CA ALA A 350 -1.86 7.40 -0.48
C ALA A 350 -0.68 8.02 0.29
N VAL A 351 -0.79 8.14 1.62
CA VAL A 351 0.31 8.63 2.47
C VAL A 351 1.52 7.72 2.36
N ASP A 352 1.34 6.41 2.45
CA ASP A 352 2.40 5.42 2.32
C ASP A 352 3.10 5.51 0.96
N THR A 353 2.31 5.68 -0.13
CA THR A 353 2.85 5.88 -1.48
C THR A 353 3.72 7.14 -1.57
N ILE A 354 3.26 8.25 -0.98
CA ILE A 354 4.00 9.51 -0.95
C ILE A 354 5.27 9.37 -0.10
N MET A 355 5.16 8.81 1.10
CA MET A 355 6.30 8.60 2.00
C MET A 355 7.36 7.69 1.37
N HIS A 356 6.91 6.63 0.67
CA HIS A 356 7.82 5.77 -0.08
C HIS A 356 8.63 6.55 -1.13
N PHE A 357 7.97 7.42 -1.92
CA PHE A 357 8.65 8.28 -2.89
C PHE A 357 9.63 9.23 -2.21
N ILE A 358 9.22 9.90 -1.11
CA ILE A 358 10.06 10.85 -0.36
C ILE A 358 11.30 10.14 0.20
N ARG A 359 11.13 9.00 0.84
CA ARG A 359 12.24 8.17 1.35
C ARG A 359 13.19 7.74 0.25
N GLY A 360 12.69 7.33 -0.91
CA GLY A 360 13.50 7.00 -2.07
C GLY A 360 14.37 8.18 -2.53
N ARG A 361 13.84 9.40 -2.53
CA ARG A 361 14.60 10.62 -2.88
C ARG A 361 15.60 11.04 -1.80
N TYR A 362 15.22 10.93 -0.53
CA TYR A 362 16.10 11.21 0.60
C TYR A 362 17.31 10.25 0.60
N ASN A 363 17.04 8.96 0.46
CA ASN A 363 18.05 7.92 0.53
C ASN A 363 19.01 7.94 -0.66
N ALA A 364 18.51 8.29 -1.86
CA ALA A 364 19.35 8.47 -3.04
C ALA A 364 20.44 9.55 -2.85
N ARG A 365 20.21 10.51 -1.93
CA ARG A 365 21.17 11.59 -1.63
C ARG A 365 22.14 11.27 -0.50
N TYR A 366 21.68 10.50 0.52
CA TYR A 366 22.37 10.45 1.81
C TYR A 366 22.76 9.04 2.25
N SER A 367 22.26 7.98 1.60
CA SER A 367 22.55 6.59 1.99
C SER A 367 22.47 5.60 0.83
N ASN A 368 22.91 4.36 1.07
CA ASN A 368 22.72 3.24 0.14
C ASN A 368 21.29 2.64 0.22
N LEU A 369 20.45 3.15 1.12
CA LEU A 369 19.07 2.73 1.28
C LEU A 369 18.20 3.39 0.21
N GLU A 370 17.60 2.60 -0.69
CA GLU A 370 16.75 3.08 -1.78
C GLU A 370 15.25 3.10 -1.42
N ALA A 371 14.82 2.21 -0.53
CA ALA A 371 13.42 2.10 -0.11
C ALA A 371 13.30 1.51 1.29
N LEU A 372 12.27 1.94 2.01
CA LEU A 372 11.84 1.42 3.31
C LEU A 372 10.32 1.23 3.28
N HIS A 373 9.86 0.04 3.62
CA HIS A 373 8.45 -0.30 3.78
C HIS A 373 8.20 -0.87 5.17
N HIS A 374 7.06 -0.53 5.72
CA HIS A 374 6.59 -1.10 6.98
C HIS A 374 5.49 -2.13 6.68
N VAL A 375 5.66 -3.34 7.17
CA VAL A 375 4.69 -4.43 7.10
C VAL A 375 4.32 -4.89 8.51
N ALA A 376 3.29 -5.70 8.65
CA ALA A 376 2.81 -6.17 9.96
C ALA A 376 2.56 -5.02 10.96
N ASN A 377 1.79 -4.00 10.55
CA ASN A 377 1.50 -2.80 11.38
C ASN A 377 2.76 -2.03 11.84
N GLY A 378 3.82 -2.03 11.02
CA GLY A 378 5.06 -1.31 11.33
C GLY A 378 6.08 -2.09 12.16
N GLN A 379 5.81 -3.35 12.48
CA GLN A 379 6.72 -4.19 13.27
C GLN A 379 7.81 -4.87 12.43
N ILE A 380 7.60 -4.97 11.13
CA ILE A 380 8.58 -5.46 10.17
C ILE A 380 8.98 -4.32 9.26
N GLU A 381 10.26 -4.05 9.15
CA GLU A 381 10.80 -3.15 8.12
C GLU A 381 11.38 -3.99 6.96
N THR A 382 11.00 -3.62 5.74
CA THR A 382 11.61 -4.15 4.52
C THR A 382 12.39 -3.04 3.84
N LEU A 383 13.70 -3.22 3.78
CA LEU A 383 14.68 -2.22 3.34
C LEU A 383 15.26 -2.63 2.00
N GLN A 384 15.39 -1.70 1.07
CA GLN A 384 16.10 -1.93 -0.19
C GLN A 384 17.40 -1.13 -0.20
N PHE A 385 18.55 -1.81 -0.28
CA PHE A 385 19.86 -1.18 -0.40
C PHE A 385 20.50 -1.44 -1.75
N GLN A 386 21.28 -0.49 -2.25
CA GLN A 386 22.18 -0.69 -3.39
C GLN A 386 23.61 -0.86 -2.93
N ILE A 387 24.28 -1.90 -3.42
CA ILE A 387 25.72 -2.12 -3.19
C ILE A 387 26.49 -1.34 -4.26
N ARG A 388 27.08 -0.22 -3.86
CA ARG A 388 27.78 0.71 -4.78
C ARG A 388 29.28 0.49 -4.82
N GLU A 389 29.84 -0.07 -3.76
CA GLU A 389 31.27 -0.27 -3.57
C GLU A 389 31.55 -1.57 -2.84
N GLU A 390 32.78 -2.05 -2.91
CA GLU A 390 33.24 -3.22 -2.17
C GLU A 390 33.17 -2.94 -0.66
N ASN A 391 32.67 -3.89 0.09
CA ASN A 391 32.46 -3.75 1.52
C ASN A 391 32.58 -5.09 2.26
N LYS A 392 32.41 -5.07 3.59
CA LYS A 392 32.51 -6.28 4.44
C LYS A 392 31.53 -7.40 4.10
N MET A 393 30.47 -7.08 3.35
CA MET A 393 29.41 -8.03 2.95
C MET A 393 29.62 -8.58 1.54
N THR A 394 30.46 -7.95 0.70
CA THR A 394 30.68 -8.37 -0.67
C THR A 394 31.65 -9.53 -0.78
N GLY A 395 31.45 -10.42 -1.78
CA GLY A 395 32.35 -11.49 -2.14
C GLY A 395 32.41 -12.67 -1.17
N LYS A 396 31.66 -12.65 -0.07
CA LYS A 396 31.57 -13.75 0.90
C LYS A 396 30.20 -14.43 0.80
N PRO A 397 30.10 -15.75 1.01
CA PRO A 397 28.85 -16.45 1.15
C PRO A 397 28.00 -15.82 2.26
N LEU A 398 26.66 -15.69 2.02
CA LEU A 398 25.76 -15.10 3.00
C LEU A 398 25.78 -15.82 4.35
N ALA A 399 25.97 -17.14 4.34
CA ALA A 399 26.10 -17.95 5.56
C ALA A 399 27.32 -17.55 6.45
N GLN A 400 28.31 -16.87 5.88
CA GLN A 400 29.50 -16.39 6.62
C GLN A 400 29.32 -14.94 7.11
N LEU A 401 28.25 -14.25 6.70
CA LEU A 401 27.94 -12.92 7.17
C LEU A 401 27.31 -13.01 8.57
N LYS A 402 27.92 -12.33 9.53
CA LYS A 402 27.35 -12.19 10.87
C LYS A 402 26.27 -11.11 10.86
N LEU A 403 25.10 -11.47 10.39
CA LEU A 403 23.93 -10.57 10.43
C LEU A 403 23.39 -10.49 11.86
N LYS A 404 22.90 -9.31 12.24
CA LYS A 404 22.21 -9.14 13.52
C LYS A 404 21.01 -10.07 13.62
N LYS A 405 20.72 -10.54 14.83
CA LYS A 405 19.49 -11.30 15.09
C LYS A 405 18.27 -10.47 14.68
N GLY A 406 17.35 -11.06 13.92
CA GLY A 406 16.18 -10.35 13.41
C GLY A 406 16.44 -9.60 12.08
N VAL A 407 17.48 -9.96 11.34
CA VAL A 407 17.80 -9.45 9.99
C VAL A 407 17.88 -10.61 9.00
N LEU A 408 17.22 -10.48 7.84
CA LEU A 408 17.27 -11.47 6.76
C LEU A 408 17.42 -10.76 5.41
N ILE A 409 18.37 -11.22 4.59
CA ILE A 409 18.44 -10.80 3.18
C ILE A 409 17.42 -11.62 2.40
N ALA A 410 16.29 -10.97 2.07
CA ALA A 410 15.12 -11.61 1.50
C ALA A 410 15.19 -11.78 -0.03
N ALA A 411 15.87 -10.87 -0.73
CA ALA A 411 16.12 -10.99 -2.17
C ALA A 411 17.35 -10.19 -2.60
N ILE A 412 17.96 -10.60 -3.70
CA ILE A 412 19.03 -9.90 -4.40
C ILE A 412 18.53 -9.60 -5.82
N ILE A 413 18.64 -8.36 -6.27
CA ILE A 413 18.34 -7.99 -7.64
C ILE A 413 19.67 -7.71 -8.36
N ARG A 414 20.02 -8.61 -9.26
CA ARG A 414 21.25 -8.58 -10.06
C ARG A 414 20.91 -8.54 -11.55
N ASN A 415 21.42 -7.57 -12.26
CA ASN A 415 21.15 -7.40 -13.70
C ASN A 415 19.66 -7.43 -14.05
N GLY A 416 18.82 -6.84 -13.21
CA GLY A 416 17.35 -6.77 -13.40
C GLY A 416 16.59 -8.05 -13.05
N LYS A 417 17.26 -9.13 -12.62
CA LYS A 417 16.63 -10.39 -12.18
C LYS A 417 16.61 -10.49 -10.67
N ALA A 418 15.52 -10.98 -10.10
CA ALA A 418 15.41 -11.28 -8.69
C ALA A 418 15.99 -12.68 -8.40
N ILE A 419 16.83 -12.74 -7.37
CA ILE A 419 17.42 -13.96 -6.82
C ILE A 419 16.94 -14.03 -5.37
N PHE A 420 16.40 -15.17 -4.97
CA PHE A 420 15.99 -15.44 -3.59
C PHE A 420 17.09 -16.29 -2.95
N PRO A 421 18.00 -15.65 -2.17
CA PRO A 421 19.29 -16.22 -1.90
C PRO A 421 19.25 -17.41 -0.93
N THR A 422 20.28 -18.23 -1.02
CA THR A 422 20.67 -19.27 -0.05
C THR A 422 21.92 -18.83 0.70
N GLY A 423 22.36 -19.61 1.66
CA GLY A 423 23.59 -19.33 2.41
C GLY A 423 24.87 -19.30 1.54
N ASP A 424 24.87 -19.97 0.39
CA ASP A 424 26.03 -20.07 -0.53
C ASP A 424 26.11 -18.88 -1.50
N ASP A 425 25.02 -18.11 -1.64
CA ASP A 425 25.01 -16.92 -2.47
C ASP A 425 25.85 -15.80 -1.86
N HIS A 426 26.34 -14.88 -2.69
CA HIS A 426 27.16 -13.75 -2.28
C HIS A 426 26.73 -12.46 -2.94
N LEU A 427 27.00 -11.35 -2.27
CA LEU A 427 26.68 -10.01 -2.75
C LEU A 427 27.82 -9.49 -3.64
N LEU A 428 27.44 -8.80 -4.73
CA LEU A 428 28.35 -8.19 -5.68
C LEU A 428 28.08 -6.67 -5.78
N ILE A 429 29.07 -5.93 -6.23
CA ILE A 429 28.90 -4.52 -6.58
C ILE A 429 27.85 -4.41 -7.69
N GLY A 430 26.93 -3.48 -7.56
CA GLY A 430 25.80 -3.28 -8.46
C GLY A 430 24.52 -4.00 -8.04
N ASP A 431 24.57 -4.94 -7.11
CA ASP A 431 23.38 -5.60 -6.58
C ASP A 431 22.50 -4.62 -5.82
N ARG A 432 21.18 -4.83 -5.92
CA ARG A 432 20.21 -4.31 -4.97
C ARG A 432 19.74 -5.44 -4.07
N ILE A 433 19.80 -5.22 -2.77
CA ILE A 433 19.32 -6.21 -1.80
C ILE A 433 18.03 -5.75 -1.15
N ILE A 434 17.13 -6.68 -0.94
CA ILE A 434 15.93 -6.48 -0.11
C ILE A 434 16.19 -7.21 1.21
N VAL A 435 16.10 -6.45 2.29
CA VAL A 435 16.35 -6.94 3.66
C VAL A 435 15.07 -6.82 4.45
N THR A 436 14.67 -7.89 5.11
CA THR A 436 13.57 -7.87 6.08
C THR A 436 14.15 -7.84 7.49
N THR A 437 13.66 -6.96 8.35
CA THR A 437 14.18 -6.81 9.71
C THR A 437 13.09 -6.47 10.72
N LEU A 438 13.30 -6.92 11.96
CA LEU A 438 12.52 -6.54 13.15
C LEU A 438 13.19 -5.38 13.93
N ILE A 439 14.34 -4.89 13.45
CA ILE A 439 15.11 -3.81 14.07
C ILE A 439 14.72 -2.51 13.38
N SER A 440 14.26 -1.53 14.17
CA SER A 440 13.91 -0.20 13.66
C SER A 440 15.15 0.67 13.45
N ASN A 441 14.99 1.68 12.55
CA ASN A 441 15.99 2.73 12.31
C ASN A 441 17.32 2.27 11.66
N ILE A 442 17.31 1.19 10.89
CA ILE A 442 18.45 0.81 10.07
C ILE A 442 18.53 1.77 8.88
N THR A 443 19.60 2.56 8.81
CA THR A 443 19.81 3.55 7.74
C THR A 443 20.98 3.22 6.83
N LYS A 444 21.93 2.43 7.30
CA LYS A 444 23.12 2.05 6.55
C LYS A 444 23.23 0.53 6.43
N ILE A 445 23.79 0.08 5.32
CA ILE A 445 23.97 -1.35 5.07
C ILE A 445 24.84 -2.04 6.14
N TYR A 446 25.78 -1.31 6.73
CA TYR A 446 26.66 -1.84 7.79
C TYR A 446 25.91 -2.06 9.12
N ASP A 447 24.79 -1.37 9.33
CA ASP A 447 23.94 -1.54 10.51
C ASP A 447 23.29 -2.93 10.56
N LEU A 448 23.35 -3.69 9.46
CA LEU A 448 22.84 -5.05 9.36
C LEU A 448 23.77 -6.08 10.02
N LEU A 449 25.07 -5.77 10.18
CA LEU A 449 26.07 -6.68 10.74
C LEU A 449 26.13 -6.58 12.27
N GLU A 450 26.47 -7.70 12.91
CA GLU A 450 26.95 -7.70 14.28
C GLU A 450 28.26 -6.93 14.34
N GLY A 451 28.41 -6.05 15.31
CA GLY A 451 29.55 -5.16 15.47
C GLY A 451 30.88 -5.88 15.73
#